data_a3e4e693e91d209f3d4f093792ab9e51
#
_entry.id   a3e4e693e91d209f3d4f093792ab9e51
#
_cell.length_a   1.000
_cell.length_b   1.000
_cell.length_c   1.000
_cell.angle_alpha   90.00
_cell.angle_beta   90.00
_cell.angle_gamma   90.00
#
_symmetry.space_group_name_H-M   'P 1'
#
loop_
_entity.id
_entity.type
_entity.pdbx_description
1 polymer ?
#
loop_
_entity_poly.entity_id
_entity_poly.type
_entity_poly.pdbx_seq_one_letter_code
_entity_poly.pdbx_strand_id
1 'polypeptide(L)'
;MKNRIITLLCIVCLFTGNEVCRAQMQEVISGVVRNESNEPLDGAIISVPDNPEYTTSSDKDGKFIMEIPSGASMVICKIPGYRNQTMKFTLNKPVEFCLISDIAGQDTSLEVAMLQKERKGGYTGAISTVQGEELVKTPNSGFSATLTGRLAGLTSIQSTSTPADDATTMYIRGLNSINGNSPLVVLDGIPAPLFDMNTLDANTVESVSILKDAAAKALYGPRASSGVILITTKRGEIGRTKVNVNMDFSIQQATQRPKIVSTGEYAQMRNQALLNDGGTPLYSLYEIAGFTDGTMPGHDWYDTFMNDAASMQRYNVNISGGNNRVKYLVNAGYLHQNSLIDAEKNDNYNPALKLHRFNILANVDVTLHRYLNCFLNTNVTIDRINQGYNGTGDIMNSIYQMAPTVPGPITEDGKVITAEYNEYPTYGLINRSGYSHQTGINLNVAYGMNLDLGFLTKGLSVKGIVGYEANYDGTIYGSTDYARYAANGSGLFGTHTTLPLSLSKTANMRYFINFQGFINYNRIFGGKHEVDAFV
;
A
#
# COMPACT_ATOMS: atom_id res chain seq x y z
N MET A 1 21.89 -30.72 -14.95
CA MET A 1 20.69 -29.88 -14.80
C MET A 1 19.37 -30.56 -15.22
N LYS A 2 19.33 -31.44 -16.20
CA LYS A 2 18.10 -32.12 -16.64
C LYS A 2 17.44 -33.07 -15.62
N ASN A 3 18.20 -33.68 -14.71
CA ASN A 3 17.66 -34.67 -13.76
C ASN A 3 16.98 -34.05 -12.52
N ARG A 4 17.18 -32.75 -12.21
CA ARG A 4 16.51 -32.09 -11.08
C ARG A 4 15.13 -31.54 -11.43
N ILE A 5 14.88 -31.28 -12.71
CA ILE A 5 13.57 -30.80 -13.19
C ILE A 5 12.56 -31.96 -13.24
N ILE A 6 13.02 -33.16 -13.58
CA ILE A 6 12.18 -34.37 -13.62
C ILE A 6 11.75 -34.79 -12.20
N THR A 7 12.62 -34.63 -11.21
CA THR A 7 12.29 -34.92 -9.80
C THR A 7 11.27 -33.93 -9.22
N LEU A 8 11.30 -32.66 -9.64
CA LEU A 8 10.31 -31.67 -9.23
C LEU A 8 8.94 -31.90 -9.88
N LEU A 9 8.92 -32.33 -11.14
CA LEU A 9 7.67 -32.69 -11.85
C LEU A 9 7.01 -33.95 -11.27
N CYS A 10 7.80 -34.93 -10.84
CA CYS A 10 7.28 -36.16 -10.20
C CYS A 10 6.70 -35.89 -8.80
N ILE A 11 7.21 -34.88 -8.05
CA ILE A 11 6.65 -34.51 -6.74
C ILE A 11 5.30 -33.80 -6.91
N VAL A 12 5.10 -33.03 -7.98
CA VAL A 12 3.81 -32.39 -8.28
C VAL A 12 2.76 -33.42 -8.73
N CYS A 13 3.14 -34.47 -9.42
CA CYS A 13 2.22 -35.55 -9.85
C CYS A 13 1.83 -36.51 -8.70
N LEU A 14 2.58 -36.57 -7.61
CA LEU A 14 2.24 -37.42 -6.45
C LEU A 14 1.20 -36.79 -5.51
N PHE A 15 0.87 -35.49 -5.67
CA PHE A 15 -0.19 -34.83 -4.92
C PHE A 15 -1.57 -34.79 -5.61
N THR A 16 -1.69 -35.31 -6.85
CA THR A 16 -2.97 -35.30 -7.61
C THR A 16 -3.66 -36.66 -7.69
N GLY A 17 -3.27 -37.61 -6.88
CA GLY A 17 -3.81 -38.97 -6.98
C GLY A 17 -4.27 -39.58 -5.65
N ASN A 18 -5.31 -39.01 -5.03
CA ASN A 18 -6.19 -39.77 -4.14
C ASN A 18 -7.52 -39.00 -3.97
N GLU A 19 -8.30 -38.93 -5.03
CA GLU A 19 -9.74 -38.77 -4.85
C GLU A 19 -10.29 -40.12 -4.34
N VAL A 20 -10.28 -40.28 -3.01
CA VAL A 20 -11.14 -41.24 -2.37
C VAL A 20 -12.56 -40.75 -2.58
N CYS A 21 -13.27 -41.38 -3.49
CA CYS A 21 -14.71 -41.21 -3.68
C CYS A 21 -15.39 -41.64 -2.35
N ARG A 22 -15.44 -40.74 -1.36
CA ARG A 22 -16.34 -40.86 -0.22
C ARG A 22 -17.72 -40.53 -0.75
N ALA A 23 -18.61 -41.49 -0.83
CA ALA A 23 -20.04 -41.24 -0.93
C ALA A 23 -20.40 -40.31 0.25
N GLN A 24 -20.51 -39.01 -0.02
CA GLN A 24 -20.98 -38.03 0.96
C GLN A 24 -22.47 -38.33 1.18
N MET A 25 -22.81 -38.74 2.40
CA MET A 25 -24.20 -38.71 2.84
C MET A 25 -24.64 -37.25 2.77
N GLN A 26 -25.47 -36.91 1.82
CA GLN A 26 -26.12 -35.62 1.71
C GLN A 26 -27.18 -35.54 2.81
N GLU A 27 -27.08 -34.58 3.67
CA GLU A 27 -28.06 -34.29 4.70
C GLU A 27 -28.98 -33.17 4.16
N VAL A 28 -30.26 -33.21 4.49
CA VAL A 28 -31.24 -32.24 4.02
C VAL A 28 -31.71 -31.39 5.19
N ILE A 29 -31.69 -30.07 5.01
CA ILE A 29 -32.30 -29.10 5.91
C ILE A 29 -33.48 -28.40 5.24
N SER A 30 -34.45 -28.01 6.05
CA SER A 30 -35.59 -27.20 5.62
C SER A 30 -35.76 -26.02 6.57
N GLY A 31 -36.40 -24.95 6.07
CA GLY A 31 -36.62 -23.78 6.91
C GLY A 31 -37.55 -22.77 6.26
N VAL A 32 -37.68 -21.64 6.94
CA VAL A 32 -38.53 -20.52 6.48
C VAL A 32 -37.75 -19.21 6.65
N VAL A 33 -37.89 -18.32 5.68
CA VAL A 33 -37.32 -16.97 5.69
C VAL A 33 -38.47 -15.95 5.77
N ARG A 34 -38.41 -15.09 6.80
CA ARG A 34 -39.42 -14.05 7.05
C ARG A 34 -38.74 -12.71 7.34
N ASN A 35 -39.48 -11.61 7.19
CA ASN A 35 -39.06 -10.29 7.62
C ASN A 35 -39.46 -10.01 9.09
N GLU A 36 -39.11 -8.82 9.60
CA GLU A 36 -39.46 -8.34 10.95
C GLU A 36 -40.98 -8.28 11.19
N SER A 37 -41.75 -8.11 10.14
CA SER A 37 -43.23 -8.09 10.18
C SER A 37 -43.84 -9.50 10.08
N ASN A 38 -43.03 -10.55 10.11
CA ASN A 38 -43.39 -11.95 9.98
C ASN A 38 -43.98 -12.32 8.58
N GLU A 39 -43.71 -11.51 7.56
CA GLU A 39 -44.10 -11.78 6.18
C GLU A 39 -43.06 -12.68 5.50
N PRO A 40 -43.47 -13.66 4.67
CA PRO A 40 -42.52 -14.54 3.98
C PRO A 40 -41.74 -13.77 2.92
N LEU A 41 -40.48 -14.12 2.76
CA LEU A 41 -39.58 -13.53 1.76
C LEU A 41 -39.27 -14.52 0.64
N ASP A 42 -39.70 -14.18 -0.58
CA ASP A 42 -39.42 -14.94 -1.80
C ASP A 42 -38.04 -14.61 -2.39
N GLY A 43 -37.36 -15.60 -2.92
CA GLY A 43 -36.08 -15.41 -3.60
C GLY A 43 -34.87 -15.15 -2.69
N ALA A 44 -34.99 -15.39 -1.37
CA ALA A 44 -33.82 -15.33 -0.47
C ALA A 44 -32.85 -16.48 -0.79
N ILE A 45 -31.59 -16.16 -0.97
CA ILE A 45 -30.52 -17.12 -1.28
C ILE A 45 -29.96 -17.68 0.02
N ILE A 46 -30.07 -18.98 0.21
CA ILE A 46 -29.51 -19.70 1.36
C ILE A 46 -28.32 -20.53 0.89
N SER A 47 -27.15 -20.38 1.53
CA SER A 47 -25.92 -21.08 1.16
C SER A 47 -25.12 -21.52 2.38
N VAL A 48 -24.24 -22.51 2.19
CA VAL A 48 -23.28 -22.93 3.21
C VAL A 48 -22.02 -22.05 3.07
N PRO A 49 -21.58 -21.32 4.11
CA PRO A 49 -20.46 -20.39 4.03
C PRO A 49 -19.15 -21.00 3.48
N ASP A 50 -18.87 -22.25 3.86
CA ASP A 50 -17.64 -22.94 3.49
C ASP A 50 -17.73 -23.73 2.17
N ASN A 51 -18.94 -23.86 1.60
CA ASN A 51 -19.21 -24.61 0.35
C ASN A 51 -20.30 -23.90 -0.46
N PRO A 52 -19.98 -22.87 -1.23
CA PRO A 52 -20.94 -22.07 -1.98
C PRO A 52 -21.68 -22.84 -3.10
N GLU A 53 -21.25 -24.05 -3.43
CA GLU A 53 -21.93 -24.95 -4.37
C GLU A 53 -23.29 -25.42 -3.81
N TYR A 54 -23.42 -25.49 -2.48
CA TYR A 54 -24.68 -25.82 -1.82
C TYR A 54 -25.48 -24.54 -1.57
N THR A 55 -26.35 -24.24 -2.53
CA THR A 55 -27.17 -23.04 -2.52
C THR A 55 -28.60 -23.37 -2.96
N THR A 56 -29.58 -22.77 -2.28
CA THR A 56 -31.00 -22.83 -2.65
C THR A 56 -31.64 -21.45 -2.52
N SER A 57 -32.86 -21.28 -3.00
CA SER A 57 -33.65 -20.08 -2.81
C SER A 57 -34.97 -20.38 -2.11
N SER A 58 -35.51 -19.42 -1.35
CA SER A 58 -36.82 -19.52 -0.75
C SER A 58 -37.93 -19.33 -1.82
N ASP A 59 -39.04 -20.00 -1.59
CA ASP A 59 -40.27 -19.87 -2.42
C ASP A 59 -41.16 -18.69 -1.97
N LYS A 60 -42.32 -18.52 -2.62
CA LYS A 60 -43.28 -17.44 -2.31
C LYS A 60 -43.83 -17.49 -0.88
N ASP A 61 -43.82 -18.65 -0.24
CA ASP A 61 -44.20 -18.83 1.16
C ASP A 61 -43.01 -18.65 2.10
N GLY A 62 -41.83 -18.26 1.59
CA GLY A 62 -40.59 -18.12 2.31
C GLY A 62 -39.90 -19.44 2.66
N LYS A 63 -40.43 -20.60 2.20
CA LYS A 63 -39.90 -21.92 2.53
C LYS A 63 -38.72 -22.28 1.65
N PHE A 64 -37.74 -23.01 2.23
CA PHE A 64 -36.64 -23.56 1.47
C PHE A 64 -36.31 -24.99 1.92
N ILE A 65 -35.75 -25.76 1.01
CA ILE A 65 -35.17 -27.09 1.26
C ILE A 65 -33.79 -27.08 0.61
N MET A 66 -32.76 -27.53 1.31
CA MET A 66 -31.39 -27.52 0.84
C MET A 66 -30.66 -28.79 1.25
N GLU A 67 -29.94 -29.37 0.31
CA GLU A 67 -28.95 -30.42 0.56
C GLU A 67 -27.68 -29.77 1.09
N ILE A 68 -27.09 -30.38 2.11
CA ILE A 68 -25.87 -29.86 2.77
C ILE A 68 -24.80 -30.95 2.86
N PRO A 69 -23.52 -30.57 2.79
CA PRO A 69 -22.44 -31.51 2.98
C PRO A 69 -22.36 -31.98 4.44
N SER A 70 -22.00 -33.24 4.64
CA SER A 70 -21.78 -33.79 5.99
C SER A 70 -20.78 -32.97 6.79
N GLY A 71 -21.21 -32.55 8.00
CA GLY A 71 -20.39 -31.73 8.89
C GLY A 71 -20.57 -30.23 8.75
N ALA A 72 -21.44 -29.74 7.85
CA ALA A 72 -21.86 -28.35 7.86
C ALA A 72 -22.63 -28.05 9.15
N SER A 73 -22.37 -26.90 9.74
CA SER A 73 -23.01 -26.49 11.00
C SER A 73 -23.66 -25.11 10.93
N MET A 74 -23.46 -24.39 9.83
CA MET A 74 -23.96 -23.02 9.63
C MET A 74 -24.49 -22.83 8.22
N VAL A 75 -25.52 -22.01 8.10
CA VAL A 75 -26.07 -21.52 6.84
C VAL A 75 -26.22 -20.00 6.88
N ILE A 76 -26.01 -19.37 5.74
CA ILE A 76 -26.20 -17.93 5.57
C ILE A 76 -27.37 -17.68 4.61
N CYS A 77 -28.22 -16.75 4.99
CA CYS A 77 -29.33 -16.28 4.16
C CYS A 77 -29.04 -14.86 3.66
N LYS A 78 -29.23 -14.63 2.36
CA LYS A 78 -29.00 -13.35 1.68
C LYS A 78 -30.18 -13.03 0.77
N ILE A 79 -30.66 -11.79 0.84
CA ILE A 79 -31.64 -11.24 -0.09
C ILE A 79 -31.41 -9.75 -0.26
N PRO A 80 -31.48 -9.16 -1.46
CA PRO A 80 -31.36 -7.73 -1.66
C PRO A 80 -32.37 -6.94 -0.80
N GLY A 81 -31.91 -5.91 -0.11
CA GLY A 81 -32.72 -5.09 0.77
C GLY A 81 -32.89 -5.60 2.20
N TYR A 82 -32.21 -6.69 2.56
CA TYR A 82 -32.18 -7.24 3.92
C TYR A 82 -30.75 -7.54 4.37
N ARG A 83 -30.52 -7.53 5.70
CA ARG A 83 -29.22 -7.89 6.28
C ARG A 83 -28.96 -9.38 6.15
N ASN A 84 -27.77 -9.74 5.73
CA ASN A 84 -27.34 -11.12 5.70
C ASN A 84 -27.36 -11.71 7.11
N GLN A 85 -28.00 -12.87 7.29
CA GLN A 85 -28.07 -13.56 8.56
C GLN A 85 -27.40 -14.93 8.47
N THR A 86 -26.47 -15.21 9.38
CA THR A 86 -25.84 -16.53 9.52
C THR A 86 -26.37 -17.22 10.76
N MET A 87 -26.85 -18.45 10.60
CA MET A 87 -27.40 -19.24 11.69
C MET A 87 -26.77 -20.63 11.77
N LYS A 88 -26.62 -21.11 13.00
CA LYS A 88 -26.34 -22.54 13.26
C LYS A 88 -27.62 -23.32 13.14
N PHE A 89 -27.57 -24.47 12.51
CA PHE A 89 -28.70 -25.36 12.41
C PHE A 89 -28.42 -26.69 13.15
N THR A 90 -29.48 -27.39 13.46
CA THR A 90 -29.45 -28.75 14.00
C THR A 90 -30.28 -29.63 13.08
N LEU A 91 -29.73 -30.75 12.64
CA LEU A 91 -30.46 -31.71 11.81
C LEU A 91 -31.83 -32.06 12.42
N ASN A 92 -32.83 -32.21 11.57
CA ASN A 92 -34.21 -32.50 11.94
C ASN A 92 -34.99 -31.37 12.67
N LYS A 93 -34.43 -30.11 12.67
CA LYS A 93 -35.19 -28.94 13.11
C LYS A 93 -35.27 -27.92 11.96
N PRO A 94 -36.44 -27.33 11.69
CA PRO A 94 -36.52 -26.28 10.67
C PRO A 94 -35.69 -25.07 11.08
N VAL A 95 -35.03 -24.46 10.11
CA VAL A 95 -34.23 -23.24 10.30
C VAL A 95 -35.12 -22.04 10.02
N GLU A 96 -35.30 -21.16 11.00
CA GLU A 96 -36.10 -19.95 10.85
C GLU A 96 -35.18 -18.72 10.74
N PHE A 97 -35.17 -18.08 9.58
CA PHE A 97 -34.52 -16.80 9.38
C PHE A 97 -35.53 -15.67 9.57
N CYS A 98 -35.22 -14.71 10.43
CA CYS A 98 -35.94 -13.46 10.57
C CYS A 98 -35.02 -12.34 10.09
N LEU A 99 -35.16 -11.96 8.82
CA LEU A 99 -34.29 -10.96 8.21
C LEU A 99 -34.78 -9.54 8.54
N ILE A 100 -33.85 -8.72 8.98
CA ILE A 100 -34.10 -7.31 9.27
C ILE A 100 -33.96 -6.55 7.96
N SER A 101 -34.98 -5.75 7.60
CA SER A 101 -34.98 -4.91 6.42
C SER A 101 -33.81 -3.93 6.47
N ASP A 102 -32.99 -3.94 5.44
CA ASP A 102 -31.98 -2.92 5.21
C ASP A 102 -32.57 -1.80 4.35
N ILE A 103 -33.26 -0.87 5.00
CA ILE A 103 -33.98 0.25 4.35
C ILE A 103 -33.02 1.12 3.51
N ALA A 104 -31.72 0.95 3.66
CA ALA A 104 -30.71 1.70 2.91
C ALA A 104 -30.10 0.93 1.72
N GLY A 105 -30.48 -0.34 1.48
CA GLY A 105 -30.03 -1.14 0.31
C GLY A 105 -28.52 -1.39 0.20
N GLN A 106 -27.75 -1.05 1.20
CA GLN A 106 -26.33 -1.36 1.31
C GLN A 106 -25.94 -1.42 2.78
N ASP A 107 -25.49 -2.60 3.22
CA ASP A 107 -24.85 -2.81 4.52
C ASP A 107 -23.43 -2.17 4.54
N THR A 108 -23.39 -0.88 4.23
CA THR A 108 -22.19 -0.08 4.36
C THR A 108 -22.25 0.67 5.68
N SER A 109 -21.92 -0.03 6.76
CA SER A 109 -21.51 0.66 7.97
C SER A 109 -20.24 1.43 7.65
N LEU A 110 -20.28 2.75 7.79
CA LEU A 110 -19.11 3.60 7.68
C LEU A 110 -18.43 3.63 9.04
N GLU A 111 -17.15 3.33 9.08
CA GLU A 111 -16.36 3.67 10.24
C GLU A 111 -16.12 5.18 10.21
N VAL A 112 -16.76 5.89 11.12
CA VAL A 112 -16.85 7.35 11.08
C VAL A 112 -15.81 7.99 11.98
N ALA A 113 -15.56 7.39 13.14
CA ALA A 113 -14.58 7.88 14.08
C ALA A 113 -14.28 6.83 15.15
N MET A 114 -13.02 6.68 15.52
CA MET A 114 -12.58 5.96 16.71
C MET A 114 -13.23 4.57 16.90
N LEU A 115 -13.38 3.81 15.81
CA LEU A 115 -14.02 2.49 15.74
C LEU A 115 -15.56 2.50 15.92
N GLN A 116 -16.21 3.64 15.78
CA GLN A 116 -17.67 3.70 15.67
C GLN A 116 -18.10 3.45 14.22
N LYS A 117 -19.05 2.53 14.08
CA LYS A 117 -19.68 2.21 12.79
C LYS A 117 -21.05 2.83 12.76
N GLU A 118 -21.27 3.75 11.83
CA GLU A 118 -22.59 4.33 11.56
C GLU A 118 -23.14 3.88 10.21
N ARG A 119 -24.46 3.83 10.10
CA ARG A 119 -25.12 3.54 8.84
C ARG A 119 -24.93 4.71 7.88
N LYS A 120 -24.55 4.44 6.64
CA LYS A 120 -24.32 5.45 5.59
C LYS A 120 -25.50 6.42 5.41
N GLY A 121 -26.71 5.95 5.56
CA GLY A 121 -27.93 6.77 5.44
C GLY A 121 -28.26 7.63 6.65
N GLY A 122 -27.70 7.35 7.83
CA GLY A 122 -27.92 8.10 9.07
C GLY A 122 -26.86 9.15 9.35
N TYR A 123 -25.76 9.14 8.62
CA TYR A 123 -24.63 10.04 8.84
C TYR A 123 -24.74 11.30 7.98
N THR A 124 -24.69 12.46 8.61
CA THR A 124 -24.82 13.78 7.95
C THR A 124 -23.50 14.33 7.41
N GLY A 125 -22.37 13.75 7.80
CA GLY A 125 -21.05 14.16 7.36
C GLY A 125 -20.69 13.68 5.95
N ALA A 126 -19.86 14.46 5.22
CA ALA A 126 -19.38 14.07 3.90
C ALA A 126 -18.19 13.10 4.00
N ILE A 127 -18.43 11.82 3.69
CA ILE A 127 -17.43 10.75 3.67
C ILE A 127 -17.35 10.12 2.28
N SER A 128 -16.16 9.70 1.88
CA SER A 128 -15.95 8.79 0.74
C SER A 128 -15.12 7.61 1.21
N THR A 129 -15.54 6.41 0.81
CA THR A 129 -14.89 5.15 1.23
C THR A 129 -14.54 4.32 0.01
N VAL A 130 -13.39 3.66 0.04
CA VAL A 130 -12.94 2.63 -0.88
C VAL A 130 -12.61 1.35 -0.12
N GLN A 131 -13.01 0.21 -0.65
CA GLN A 131 -12.73 -1.10 -0.06
C GLN A 131 -11.33 -1.58 -0.42
N GLY A 132 -10.69 -2.35 0.47
CA GLY A 132 -9.35 -2.88 0.28
C GLY A 132 -9.20 -3.75 -0.97
N GLU A 133 -10.24 -4.48 -1.36
CA GLU A 133 -10.25 -5.29 -2.58
C GLU A 133 -10.01 -4.46 -3.86
N GLU A 134 -10.49 -3.21 -3.89
CA GLU A 134 -10.24 -2.30 -5.01
C GLU A 134 -8.79 -1.78 -5.01
N LEU A 135 -8.18 -1.62 -3.83
CA LEU A 135 -6.82 -1.12 -3.69
C LEU A 135 -5.77 -2.12 -4.17
N VAL A 136 -6.02 -3.41 -3.93
CA VAL A 136 -5.10 -4.48 -4.34
C VAL A 136 -5.02 -4.64 -5.87
N LYS A 137 -6.04 -4.21 -6.63
CA LYS A 137 -6.07 -4.32 -8.10
C LYS A 137 -4.98 -3.52 -8.80
N THR A 138 -4.34 -2.57 -8.10
CA THR A 138 -3.26 -1.75 -8.66
C THR A 138 -1.94 -2.09 -7.97
N PRO A 139 -0.99 -2.72 -8.66
CA PRO A 139 0.28 -3.15 -8.10
C PRO A 139 1.27 -1.98 -7.96
N ASN A 140 1.04 -1.09 -7.00
CA ASN A 140 1.96 0.00 -6.66
C ASN A 140 2.87 -0.41 -5.50
N SER A 141 4.11 0.08 -5.48
CA SER A 141 5.04 -0.08 -4.34
C SER A 141 4.58 0.70 -3.13
N GLY A 142 4.09 1.92 -3.33
CA GLY A 142 3.57 2.79 -2.31
C GLY A 142 2.05 2.70 -2.15
N PHE A 143 1.57 2.58 -0.92
CA PHE A 143 0.13 2.51 -0.63
C PHE A 143 -0.59 3.79 -1.03
N SER A 144 0.03 4.95 -0.82
CA SER A 144 -0.58 6.25 -1.13
C SER A 144 -0.99 6.37 -2.59
N ALA A 145 -0.19 5.83 -3.51
CA ALA A 145 -0.49 5.84 -4.94
C ALA A 145 -1.73 5.01 -5.30
N THR A 146 -2.06 3.97 -4.52
CA THR A 146 -3.27 3.15 -4.75
C THR A 146 -4.57 3.91 -4.52
N LEU A 147 -4.55 5.01 -3.77
CA LEU A 147 -5.73 5.83 -3.46
C LEU A 147 -6.05 6.86 -4.55
N THR A 148 -5.11 7.09 -5.49
CA THR A 148 -5.24 8.08 -6.56
C THR A 148 -6.44 7.79 -7.44
N GLY A 149 -7.34 8.79 -7.60
CA GLY A 149 -8.53 8.69 -8.44
C GLY A 149 -9.68 7.83 -7.88
N ARG A 150 -9.55 7.26 -6.66
CA ARG A 150 -10.55 6.32 -6.09
C ARG A 150 -11.45 6.93 -5.03
N LEU A 151 -11.06 8.04 -4.45
CA LEU A 151 -11.80 8.70 -3.37
C LEU A 151 -12.26 10.09 -3.81
N ALA A 152 -13.58 10.30 -3.90
CA ALA A 152 -14.14 11.59 -4.29
C ALA A 152 -13.78 12.68 -3.29
N GLY A 153 -13.08 13.73 -3.76
CA GLY A 153 -12.58 14.84 -2.93
C GLY A 153 -11.17 14.66 -2.39
N LEU A 154 -10.48 13.56 -2.74
CA LEU A 154 -9.04 13.41 -2.54
C LEU A 154 -8.31 13.89 -3.80
N THR A 155 -7.41 14.84 -3.63
CA THR A 155 -6.46 15.27 -4.68
C THR A 155 -5.10 14.69 -4.31
N SER A 156 -4.47 14.01 -5.25
CA SER A 156 -3.17 13.37 -5.07
C SER A 156 -2.20 13.86 -6.15
N ILE A 157 -0.97 14.18 -5.74
CA ILE A 157 0.11 14.60 -6.59
C ILE A 157 1.30 13.67 -6.34
N GLN A 158 1.70 12.95 -7.35
CA GLN A 158 2.90 12.12 -7.34
C GLN A 158 4.00 12.84 -8.12
N SER A 159 5.08 13.22 -7.44
CA SER A 159 6.19 13.97 -8.03
C SER A 159 7.20 13.06 -8.73
N THR A 160 7.35 11.84 -8.24
CA THR A 160 8.30 10.84 -8.71
C THR A 160 7.70 9.44 -8.56
N SER A 161 8.19 8.49 -9.33
CA SER A 161 7.85 7.07 -9.23
C SER A 161 9.08 6.21 -8.95
N THR A 162 10.13 6.81 -8.42
CA THR A 162 11.33 6.09 -8.02
C THR A 162 11.06 5.15 -6.85
N PRO A 163 11.69 3.98 -6.81
CA PRO A 163 11.58 3.07 -5.67
C PRO A 163 11.85 3.79 -4.33
N ALA A 164 10.96 3.60 -3.36
CA ALA A 164 10.98 4.21 -2.04
C ALA A 164 10.76 5.73 -1.97
N ASP A 165 10.65 6.43 -3.10
CA ASP A 165 10.34 7.88 -3.19
C ASP A 165 9.12 8.11 -4.09
N ASP A 166 8.19 7.17 -4.09
CA ASP A 166 6.95 7.18 -4.87
C ASP A 166 5.73 7.67 -4.07
N ALA A 167 5.99 8.27 -2.91
CA ALA A 167 4.95 8.80 -2.04
C ALA A 167 4.13 9.89 -2.75
N THR A 168 2.81 9.77 -2.61
CA THR A 168 1.86 10.72 -3.18
C THR A 168 1.48 11.75 -2.14
N THR A 169 1.69 13.03 -2.44
CA THR A 169 1.18 14.12 -1.61
C THR A 169 -0.32 14.23 -1.78
N MET A 170 -1.05 14.23 -0.66
CA MET A 170 -2.50 14.18 -0.65
C MET A 170 -3.11 15.40 -0.01
N TYR A 171 -4.22 15.85 -0.60
CA TYR A 171 -5.03 16.97 -0.12
C TYR A 171 -6.50 16.57 -0.15
N ILE A 172 -7.24 16.92 0.91
CA ILE A 172 -8.68 16.74 0.93
C ILE A 172 -9.34 18.07 0.60
N ARG A 173 -10.11 18.11 -0.53
CA ARG A 173 -10.73 19.33 -1.08
C ARG A 173 -9.72 20.43 -1.46
N GLY A 174 -8.48 20.03 -1.84
CA GLY A 174 -7.44 20.94 -2.30
C GLY A 174 -6.60 21.57 -1.19
N LEU A 175 -5.81 22.56 -1.58
CA LEU A 175 -4.92 23.31 -0.69
C LEU A 175 -5.71 24.33 0.12
N ASN A 176 -5.76 24.18 1.44
CA ASN A 176 -6.56 25.02 2.35
C ASN A 176 -5.72 26.01 3.16
N SER A 177 -4.40 25.82 3.22
CA SER A 177 -3.49 26.60 4.06
C SER A 177 -2.11 26.69 3.43
N ILE A 178 -1.43 27.81 3.62
CA ILE A 178 -0.03 28.01 3.23
C ILE A 178 0.95 27.36 4.22
N ASN A 179 0.50 27.03 5.43
CA ASN A 179 1.32 26.48 6.51
C ASN A 179 1.32 24.95 6.60
N GLY A 180 0.75 24.27 5.61
CA GLY A 180 0.63 22.82 5.56
C GLY A 180 -0.82 22.36 5.42
N ASN A 181 -1.03 21.29 4.66
CA ASN A 181 -2.35 20.78 4.30
C ASN A 181 -2.43 19.26 4.35
N SER A 182 -1.46 18.61 4.99
CA SER A 182 -1.47 17.16 5.10
C SER A 182 -2.66 16.69 5.94
N PRO A 183 -3.52 15.80 5.42
CA PRO A 183 -4.59 15.20 6.19
C PRO A 183 -4.04 14.41 7.39
N LEU A 184 -4.83 14.35 8.46
CA LEU A 184 -4.53 13.49 9.60
C LEU A 184 -4.74 12.03 9.18
N VAL A 185 -3.74 11.19 9.32
CA VAL A 185 -3.87 9.74 9.16
C VAL A 185 -4.33 9.14 10.48
N VAL A 186 -5.36 8.30 10.40
CA VAL A 186 -5.90 7.53 11.54
C VAL A 186 -5.88 6.06 11.15
N LEU A 187 -5.14 5.25 11.91
CA LEU A 187 -5.02 3.82 11.68
C LEU A 187 -5.78 3.07 12.77
N ASP A 188 -6.79 2.28 12.39
CA ASP A 188 -7.65 1.52 13.31
C ASP A 188 -8.22 2.38 14.46
N GLY A 189 -8.62 3.62 14.14
CA GLY A 189 -9.20 4.57 15.09
C GLY A 189 -8.19 5.35 15.93
N ILE A 190 -6.89 5.16 15.73
CA ILE A 190 -5.84 5.85 16.46
C ILE A 190 -5.16 6.88 15.55
N PRO A 191 -5.10 8.17 15.94
CA PRO A 191 -4.30 9.15 15.23
C PRO A 191 -2.84 8.73 15.16
N ALA A 192 -2.30 8.68 13.95
CA ALA A 192 -0.97 8.16 13.65
C ALA A 192 -0.10 9.22 12.93
N PRO A 193 0.39 10.26 13.67
CA PRO A 193 1.10 11.39 13.08
C PRO A 193 2.51 11.06 12.58
N LEU A 194 3.12 9.97 13.03
CA LEU A 194 4.44 9.52 12.60
C LEU A 194 4.38 8.43 11.54
N PHE A 195 3.20 7.92 11.28
CA PHE A 195 3.00 6.79 10.36
C PHE A 195 3.18 7.23 8.90
N ASP A 196 4.14 6.60 8.26
CA ASP A 196 4.26 6.70 6.81
C ASP A 196 3.26 5.75 6.14
N MET A 197 2.14 6.30 5.71
CA MET A 197 1.08 5.56 5.02
C MET A 197 1.60 4.84 3.76
N ASN A 198 2.66 5.37 3.12
CA ASN A 198 3.21 4.78 1.91
C ASN A 198 3.82 3.39 2.12
N THR A 199 4.17 3.08 3.37
CA THR A 199 4.77 1.79 3.74
C THR A 199 3.76 0.69 4.01
N LEU A 200 2.45 1.01 4.05
CA LEU A 200 1.38 0.04 4.32
C LEU A 200 1.20 -0.94 3.16
N ASP A 201 0.90 -2.20 3.47
CA ASP A 201 0.53 -3.17 2.46
C ASP A 201 -0.99 -3.12 2.19
N ALA A 202 -1.38 -2.88 0.92
CA ALA A 202 -2.78 -2.84 0.50
C ALA A 202 -3.55 -4.14 0.83
N ASN A 203 -2.86 -5.30 0.87
CA ASN A 203 -3.47 -6.58 1.23
C ASN A 203 -3.96 -6.65 2.67
N THR A 204 -3.45 -5.78 3.55
CA THR A 204 -3.82 -5.72 4.97
C THR A 204 -5.00 -4.80 5.25
N VAL A 205 -5.39 -3.99 4.26
CA VAL A 205 -6.42 -2.96 4.42
C VAL A 205 -7.80 -3.54 4.14
N GLU A 206 -8.76 -3.25 5.01
CA GLU A 206 -10.19 -3.53 4.85
C GLU A 206 -10.87 -2.42 4.07
N SER A 207 -10.66 -1.18 4.51
CA SER A 207 -11.23 0.01 3.87
C SER A 207 -10.42 1.27 4.17
N VAL A 208 -10.55 2.26 3.29
CA VAL A 208 -10.05 3.62 3.51
C VAL A 208 -11.21 4.59 3.34
N SER A 209 -11.42 5.44 4.35
CA SER A 209 -12.43 6.49 4.34
C SER A 209 -11.78 7.85 4.49
N ILE A 210 -12.27 8.85 3.75
CA ILE A 210 -11.86 10.25 3.95
C ILE A 210 -12.98 11.07 4.55
N LEU A 211 -12.67 11.77 5.65
CA LEU A 211 -13.58 12.67 6.33
C LEU A 211 -13.32 14.09 5.86
N LYS A 212 -14.32 14.69 5.19
CA LYS A 212 -14.12 15.91 4.38
C LYS A 212 -14.63 17.18 5.01
N ASP A 213 -15.64 17.12 5.86
CA ASP A 213 -16.28 18.29 6.44
C ASP A 213 -16.05 18.43 7.96
N ALA A 214 -16.51 19.54 8.52
CA ALA A 214 -16.33 19.86 9.93
C ALA A 214 -17.03 18.86 10.86
N ALA A 215 -18.24 18.40 10.50
CA ALA A 215 -19.00 17.45 11.30
C ALA A 215 -18.25 16.11 11.42
N ALA A 216 -17.74 15.60 10.27
CA ALA A 216 -16.96 14.36 10.22
C ALA A 216 -15.63 14.47 10.98
N LYS A 217 -15.02 15.65 11.02
CA LYS A 217 -13.71 15.90 11.62
C LYS A 217 -13.77 16.30 13.10
N ALA A 218 -14.93 16.69 13.62
CA ALA A 218 -15.08 17.27 14.96
C ALA A 218 -14.47 16.41 16.07
N LEU A 219 -14.56 15.09 15.96
CA LEU A 219 -14.04 14.13 16.93
C LEU A 219 -12.51 14.07 16.98
N TYR A 220 -11.81 14.53 15.92
CA TYR A 220 -10.34 14.53 15.84
C TYR A 220 -9.73 15.90 16.20
N GLY A 221 -10.56 16.90 16.47
CA GLY A 221 -10.14 18.24 16.91
C GLY A 221 -9.34 19.00 15.85
N PRO A 222 -8.53 20.02 16.29
CA PRO A 222 -7.79 20.91 15.39
C PRO A 222 -6.80 20.21 14.44
N ARG A 223 -6.27 19.05 14.84
CA ARG A 223 -5.36 18.26 14.00
C ARG A 223 -6.00 17.79 12.70
N ALA A 224 -7.33 17.69 12.67
CA ALA A 224 -8.10 17.28 11.50
C ALA A 224 -8.51 18.45 10.58
N SER A 225 -7.94 19.65 10.76
CA SER A 225 -8.29 20.84 9.96
C SER A 225 -8.22 20.60 8.45
N SER A 226 -7.20 19.89 7.99
CA SER A 226 -6.99 19.54 6.57
C SER A 226 -7.73 18.26 6.11
N GLY A 227 -8.57 17.68 6.98
CA GLY A 227 -9.26 16.41 6.72
C GLY A 227 -8.62 15.22 7.41
N VAL A 228 -9.30 14.06 7.33
CA VAL A 228 -8.84 12.82 7.94
C VAL A 228 -8.85 11.72 6.88
N ILE A 229 -7.78 10.93 6.84
CA ILE A 229 -7.70 9.66 6.12
C ILE A 229 -7.79 8.57 7.17
N LEU A 230 -8.93 7.88 7.21
CA LEU A 230 -9.19 6.79 8.14
C LEU A 230 -8.88 5.47 7.44
N ILE A 231 -7.92 4.72 7.95
CA ILE A 231 -7.52 3.42 7.44
C ILE A 231 -7.96 2.35 8.44
N THR A 232 -8.74 1.40 7.97
CA THR A 232 -9.17 0.24 8.76
C THR A 232 -8.47 -0.99 8.22
N THR A 233 -7.79 -1.73 9.09
CA THR A 233 -7.11 -2.96 8.72
C THR A 233 -8.04 -4.17 8.85
N LYS A 234 -7.76 -5.21 8.07
CA LYS A 234 -8.50 -6.47 8.10
C LYS A 234 -8.38 -7.13 9.46
N ARG A 235 -9.45 -7.80 9.90
CA ARG A 235 -9.52 -8.52 11.17
C ARG A 235 -9.86 -9.99 10.97
N GLY A 236 -9.58 -10.79 11.99
CA GLY A 236 -9.98 -12.18 12.01
C GLY A 236 -11.49 -12.36 12.18
N GLU A 237 -12.03 -13.37 11.51
CA GLU A 237 -13.43 -13.76 11.59
C GLU A 237 -13.58 -15.11 12.31
N ILE A 238 -14.79 -15.38 12.82
CA ILE A 238 -15.10 -16.70 13.39
C ILE A 238 -15.14 -17.71 12.25
N GLY A 239 -14.30 -18.74 12.33
CA GLY A 239 -14.25 -19.79 11.33
C GLY A 239 -12.97 -20.61 11.43
N ARG A 240 -12.82 -21.56 10.51
CA ARG A 240 -11.58 -22.32 10.37
C ARG A 240 -10.45 -21.40 9.92
N THR A 241 -9.24 -21.74 10.30
CA THR A 241 -8.04 -21.02 9.82
C THR A 241 -7.99 -21.04 8.29
N LYS A 242 -7.93 -19.86 7.70
CA LYS A 242 -7.75 -19.64 6.26
C LYS A 242 -6.32 -19.13 6.02
N VAL A 243 -5.65 -19.67 5.04
CA VAL A 243 -4.33 -19.22 4.60
C VAL A 243 -4.45 -18.76 3.17
N ASN A 244 -4.18 -17.47 2.93
CA ASN A 244 -4.15 -16.89 1.59
C ASN A 244 -2.72 -16.49 1.26
N VAL A 245 -2.24 -16.89 0.09
CA VAL A 245 -0.92 -16.54 -0.42
C VAL A 245 -1.11 -15.78 -1.73
N ASN A 246 -0.60 -14.55 -1.78
CA ASN A 246 -0.61 -13.72 -2.97
C ASN A 246 0.83 -13.48 -3.43
N MET A 247 1.06 -13.56 -4.74
CA MET A 247 2.34 -13.29 -5.36
C MET A 247 2.11 -12.42 -6.60
N ASP A 248 2.73 -11.25 -6.61
CA ASP A 248 2.63 -10.31 -7.71
C ASP A 248 4.02 -10.12 -8.35
N PHE A 249 4.09 -10.27 -9.66
CA PHE A 249 5.27 -9.97 -10.46
C PHE A 249 4.90 -8.86 -11.43
N SER A 250 5.60 -7.76 -11.36
CA SER A 250 5.33 -6.58 -12.18
C SER A 250 6.58 -6.15 -12.93
N ILE A 251 6.39 -5.68 -14.15
CA ILE A 251 7.39 -5.01 -14.96
C ILE A 251 7.02 -3.53 -14.97
N GLN A 252 7.96 -2.68 -14.61
CA GLN A 252 7.81 -1.23 -14.57
C GLN A 252 8.58 -0.63 -15.72
N GLN A 253 7.94 0.31 -16.41
CA GLN A 253 8.53 1.06 -17.52
C GLN A 253 8.17 2.55 -17.38
N ALA A 254 9.00 3.44 -17.91
CA ALA A 254 8.66 4.84 -18.00
C ALA A 254 7.47 5.02 -18.95
N THR A 255 6.39 5.63 -18.46
CA THR A 255 5.18 5.89 -19.26
C THR A 255 5.38 7.03 -20.25
N GLN A 256 6.27 7.95 -19.92
CA GLN A 256 6.64 9.08 -20.75
C GLN A 256 8.05 9.53 -20.40
N ARG A 257 8.80 9.95 -21.43
CA ARG A 257 10.08 10.63 -21.27
C ARG A 257 10.04 11.95 -22.05
N PRO A 258 10.75 13.00 -21.60
CA PRO A 258 10.92 14.21 -22.39
C PRO A 258 11.56 13.88 -23.74
N LYS A 259 11.04 14.52 -24.78
CA LYS A 259 11.69 14.46 -26.09
C LYS A 259 12.91 15.39 -26.08
N ILE A 260 14.05 14.84 -26.39
CA ILE A 260 15.30 15.61 -26.58
C ILE A 260 15.55 15.83 -28.07
N VAL A 261 16.27 16.91 -28.39
CA VAL A 261 16.70 17.21 -29.75
C VAL A 261 17.84 16.29 -30.17
N SER A 262 17.98 16.07 -31.47
CA SER A 262 19.12 15.32 -32.01
C SER A 262 20.45 16.05 -31.76
N THR A 263 21.56 15.30 -31.77
CA THR A 263 22.89 15.87 -31.54
C THR A 263 23.22 16.99 -32.54
N GLY A 264 22.84 16.84 -33.82
CA GLY A 264 23.04 17.87 -34.84
C GLY A 264 22.20 19.12 -34.58
N GLU A 265 20.92 18.98 -34.24
CA GLU A 265 20.05 20.10 -33.84
C GLU A 265 20.58 20.82 -32.60
N TYR A 266 21.03 20.06 -31.58
CA TYR A 266 21.65 20.64 -30.39
C TYR A 266 22.87 21.50 -30.76
N ALA A 267 23.78 20.98 -31.58
CA ALA A 267 24.98 21.71 -32.02
C ALA A 267 24.64 22.99 -32.76
N GLN A 268 23.63 22.96 -33.66
CA GLN A 268 23.13 24.16 -34.37
C GLN A 268 22.55 25.19 -33.41
N MET A 269 21.65 24.75 -32.52
CA MET A 269 21.00 25.64 -31.54
C MET A 269 22.01 26.25 -30.57
N ARG A 270 23.02 25.47 -30.13
CA ARG A 270 24.10 25.97 -29.27
C ARG A 270 24.93 27.05 -29.96
N ASN A 271 25.30 26.85 -31.22
CA ASN A 271 25.98 27.86 -32.01
C ASN A 271 25.14 29.13 -32.18
N GLN A 272 23.84 28.97 -32.45
CA GLN A 272 22.94 30.12 -32.58
C GLN A 272 22.81 30.90 -31.27
N ALA A 273 22.74 30.22 -30.14
CA ALA A 273 22.70 30.86 -28.82
C ALA A 273 23.99 31.66 -28.56
N LEU A 274 25.16 31.08 -28.85
CA LEU A 274 26.44 31.78 -28.69
C LEU A 274 26.55 33.02 -29.60
N LEU A 275 26.10 32.92 -30.85
CA LEU A 275 26.06 34.06 -31.76
C LEU A 275 25.12 35.16 -31.25
N ASN A 276 23.97 34.83 -30.71
CA ASN A 276 23.04 35.79 -30.13
C ASN A 276 23.64 36.54 -28.94
N ASP A 277 24.50 35.85 -28.16
CA ASP A 277 25.24 36.43 -27.03
C ASP A 277 26.51 37.21 -27.49
N GLY A 278 26.76 37.33 -28.82
CA GLY A 278 27.94 38.01 -29.37
C GLY A 278 29.23 37.18 -29.28
N GLY A 279 29.13 35.89 -28.98
CA GLY A 279 30.25 34.94 -28.95
C GLY A 279 30.56 34.32 -30.31
N THR A 280 31.49 33.38 -30.31
CA THR A 280 31.85 32.59 -31.50
C THR A 280 31.19 31.22 -31.50
N PRO A 281 30.81 30.67 -32.67
CA PRO A 281 30.31 29.31 -32.78
C PRO A 281 31.26 28.29 -32.12
N LEU A 282 30.73 27.35 -31.39
CA LEU A 282 31.48 26.28 -30.74
C LEU A 282 31.74 25.11 -31.72
N TYR A 283 30.76 24.77 -32.54
CA TYR A 283 30.84 23.68 -33.50
C TYR A 283 31.03 24.19 -34.92
N SER A 284 31.97 23.61 -35.65
CA SER A 284 32.16 23.86 -37.07
C SER A 284 31.02 23.29 -37.92
N LEU A 285 30.84 23.75 -39.15
CA LEU A 285 29.86 23.16 -40.07
C LEU A 285 30.12 21.68 -40.36
N TYR A 286 31.40 21.27 -40.36
CA TYR A 286 31.79 19.87 -40.52
C TYR A 286 31.31 19.00 -39.35
N GLU A 287 31.51 19.46 -38.13
CA GLU A 287 31.03 18.73 -36.93
C GLU A 287 29.51 18.66 -36.90
N ILE A 288 28.81 19.74 -37.20
CA ILE A 288 27.34 19.76 -37.29
C ILE A 288 26.84 18.76 -38.34
N ALA A 289 27.49 18.73 -39.52
CA ALA A 289 27.15 17.76 -40.56
C ALA A 289 27.38 16.32 -40.06
N GLY A 290 28.54 16.05 -39.41
CA GLY A 290 28.88 14.75 -38.88
C GLY A 290 27.95 14.28 -37.79
N PHE A 291 27.45 15.16 -36.90
CA PHE A 291 26.41 14.83 -35.90
C PHE A 291 25.04 14.61 -36.54
N THR A 292 24.76 15.26 -37.67
CA THR A 292 23.46 15.14 -38.36
C THR A 292 23.37 13.86 -39.19
N ASP A 293 24.46 13.46 -39.85
CA ASP A 293 24.52 12.25 -40.70
C ASP A 293 24.99 10.99 -39.92
N GLY A 294 25.39 11.13 -38.65
CA GLY A 294 25.81 10.03 -37.76
C GLY A 294 27.26 9.59 -37.97
N THR A 295 28.09 10.32 -38.75
CA THR A 295 29.52 10.03 -38.87
C THR A 295 30.31 10.43 -37.63
N MET A 296 29.77 11.36 -36.85
CA MET A 296 30.24 11.65 -35.48
C MET A 296 29.28 11.11 -34.46
N PRO A 297 29.80 10.53 -33.35
CA PRO A 297 28.97 9.94 -32.31
C PRO A 297 28.14 11.00 -31.58
N GLY A 298 26.87 10.76 -31.46
CA GLY A 298 25.95 11.49 -30.60
C GLY A 298 25.32 10.55 -29.58
N HIS A 299 24.96 11.05 -28.40
CA HIS A 299 24.44 10.25 -27.32
C HIS A 299 23.05 10.71 -26.88
N ASP A 300 22.13 9.75 -26.76
CA ASP A 300 20.96 9.90 -25.90
C ASP A 300 21.34 9.41 -24.50
N TRP A 301 21.54 10.35 -23.60
CA TRP A 301 21.98 10.04 -22.24
C TRP A 301 20.91 9.35 -21.43
N TYR A 302 19.63 9.53 -21.77
CA TYR A 302 18.55 8.79 -21.15
C TYR A 302 18.67 7.29 -21.50
N ASP A 303 18.80 6.96 -22.75
CA ASP A 303 18.98 5.57 -23.21
C ASP A 303 20.29 4.94 -22.70
N THR A 304 21.31 5.77 -22.41
CA THR A 304 22.60 5.31 -21.88
C THR A 304 22.53 4.91 -20.40
N PHE A 305 21.74 5.65 -19.59
CA PHE A 305 21.72 5.50 -18.12
C PHE A 305 20.41 4.94 -17.56
N MET A 306 19.42 4.67 -18.41
CA MET A 306 18.14 4.17 -17.98
C MET A 306 17.81 2.84 -18.67
N ASN A 307 17.45 1.85 -17.88
CA ASN A 307 16.92 0.59 -18.39
C ASN A 307 15.49 0.77 -18.92
N ASP A 308 15.13 0.06 -19.97
CA ASP A 308 13.77 0.06 -20.52
C ASP A 308 12.73 -0.47 -19.53
N ALA A 309 13.14 -1.37 -18.66
CA ALA A 309 12.24 -2.00 -17.71
C ALA A 309 12.94 -2.38 -16.39
N ALA A 310 12.19 -2.30 -15.30
CA ALA A 310 12.61 -2.76 -13.98
C ALA A 310 11.58 -3.74 -13.42
N SER A 311 12.02 -4.67 -12.59
CA SER A 311 11.15 -5.65 -11.96
C SER A 311 10.71 -5.22 -10.57
N MET A 312 9.46 -5.54 -10.23
CA MET A 312 8.93 -5.49 -8.88
C MET A 312 8.28 -6.82 -8.53
N GLN A 313 8.53 -7.31 -7.32
CA GLN A 313 8.03 -8.58 -6.82
C GLN A 313 7.42 -8.35 -5.44
N ARG A 314 6.20 -8.84 -5.23
CA ARG A 314 5.52 -8.81 -3.95
C ARG A 314 5.07 -10.21 -3.58
N TYR A 315 5.31 -10.58 -2.33
CA TYR A 315 4.87 -11.83 -1.72
C TYR A 315 4.11 -11.50 -0.46
N ASN A 316 2.95 -12.09 -0.30
CA ASN A 316 2.09 -11.82 0.84
C ASN A 316 1.45 -13.12 1.33
N VAL A 317 1.52 -13.37 2.63
CA VAL A 317 0.90 -14.51 3.29
C VAL A 317 -0.02 -13.96 4.38
N ASN A 318 -1.29 -14.32 4.29
CA ASN A 318 -2.32 -13.91 5.22
C ASN A 318 -2.94 -15.14 5.88
N ILE A 319 -2.89 -15.19 7.22
CA ILE A 319 -3.45 -16.25 8.03
C ILE A 319 -4.52 -15.64 8.93
N SER A 320 -5.76 -16.07 8.76
CA SER A 320 -6.88 -15.55 9.56
C SER A 320 -7.78 -16.67 10.04
N GLY A 321 -8.44 -16.44 11.16
CA GLY A 321 -9.36 -17.40 11.73
C GLY A 321 -9.82 -16.99 13.13
N GLY A 322 -10.59 -17.85 13.76
CA GLY A 322 -11.00 -17.60 15.13
C GLY A 322 -12.20 -18.40 15.60
N ASN A 323 -12.50 -18.20 16.84
CA ASN A 323 -13.68 -18.73 17.50
C ASN A 323 -14.35 -17.62 18.33
N ASN A 324 -15.36 -17.96 19.13
CA ASN A 324 -16.08 -16.98 19.96
C ASN A 324 -15.22 -16.31 21.05
N ARG A 325 -14.02 -16.84 21.34
CA ARG A 325 -13.12 -16.29 22.36
C ARG A 325 -11.93 -15.54 21.77
N VAL A 326 -11.40 -16.03 20.65
CA VAL A 326 -10.21 -15.45 20.03
C VAL A 326 -10.43 -15.37 18.52
N LYS A 327 -10.21 -14.20 17.94
CA LYS A 327 -10.13 -13.97 16.50
C LYS A 327 -8.76 -13.42 16.20
N TYR A 328 -8.17 -13.84 15.10
CA TYR A 328 -6.84 -13.38 14.73
C TYR A 328 -6.69 -13.24 13.23
N LEU A 329 -5.87 -12.28 12.85
CA LEU A 329 -5.36 -12.11 11.50
C LEU A 329 -3.89 -11.77 11.61
N VAL A 330 -3.04 -12.55 10.94
CA VAL A 330 -1.60 -12.29 10.82
C VAL A 330 -1.26 -12.24 9.34
N ASN A 331 -0.61 -11.16 8.94
CA ASN A 331 -0.12 -10.95 7.60
C ASN A 331 1.39 -10.78 7.64
N ALA A 332 2.10 -11.41 6.70
CA ALA A 332 3.52 -11.21 6.44
C ALA A 332 3.70 -10.92 4.95
N GLY A 333 4.28 -9.76 4.65
CA GLY A 333 4.53 -9.27 3.30
C GLY A 333 6.01 -9.00 3.05
N TYR A 334 6.44 -9.21 1.81
CA TYR A 334 7.75 -8.82 1.32
C TYR A 334 7.61 -8.19 -0.06
N LEU A 335 8.20 -7.02 -0.24
CA LEU A 335 8.30 -6.29 -1.50
C LEU A 335 9.77 -6.12 -1.88
N HIS A 336 10.11 -6.45 -3.11
CA HIS A 336 11.37 -6.12 -3.75
C HIS A 336 11.12 -5.34 -5.02
N GLN A 337 11.79 -4.19 -5.19
CA GLN A 337 11.67 -3.32 -6.35
C GLN A 337 13.06 -2.85 -6.80
N ASN A 338 13.33 -2.98 -8.10
CA ASN A 338 14.49 -2.41 -8.76
C ASN A 338 14.16 -1.06 -9.39
N SER A 339 15.19 -0.23 -9.60
CA SER A 339 15.09 1.04 -10.33
C SER A 339 15.31 0.84 -11.83
N LEU A 340 14.86 1.84 -12.62
CA LEU A 340 15.21 1.97 -14.03
C LEU A 340 16.61 2.56 -14.25
N ILE A 341 17.24 3.17 -13.24
CA ILE A 341 18.60 3.70 -13.35
C ILE A 341 19.57 2.52 -13.49
N ASP A 342 20.35 2.55 -14.57
CA ASP A 342 21.43 1.58 -14.79
C ASP A 342 22.65 1.95 -13.96
N ALA A 343 23.08 1.05 -13.11
CA ALA A 343 24.19 1.26 -12.19
C ALA A 343 25.11 0.04 -12.13
N GLU A 344 26.39 0.28 -12.25
CA GLU A 344 27.42 -0.74 -12.24
C GLU A 344 27.89 -1.03 -10.80
N LYS A 345 27.89 -2.30 -10.43
CA LYS A 345 28.54 -2.71 -9.20
C LYS A 345 30.06 -2.58 -9.34
N ASN A 346 30.70 -1.91 -8.40
CA ASN A 346 32.15 -1.90 -8.28
C ASN A 346 32.65 -2.80 -7.12
N ASP A 347 33.98 -2.91 -6.96
CA ASP A 347 34.59 -3.80 -5.97
C ASP A 347 34.26 -3.40 -4.51
N ASN A 348 33.96 -2.12 -4.27
CA ASN A 348 33.76 -1.59 -2.92
C ASN A 348 32.28 -1.50 -2.52
N TYR A 349 31.38 -1.24 -3.45
CA TYR A 349 29.96 -1.07 -3.19
C TYR A 349 29.09 -1.31 -4.43
N ASN A 350 27.77 -1.41 -4.22
CA ASN A 350 26.79 -1.49 -5.30
C ASN A 350 25.86 -0.25 -5.22
N PRO A 351 25.96 0.69 -6.16
CA PRO A 351 25.13 1.90 -6.15
C PRO A 351 23.71 1.70 -6.71
N ALA A 352 23.38 0.51 -7.21
CA ALA A 352 22.07 0.25 -7.79
C ALA A 352 20.94 0.51 -6.79
N LEU A 353 19.97 1.34 -7.18
CA LEU A 353 18.82 1.64 -6.35
C LEU A 353 17.88 0.42 -6.26
N LYS A 354 17.69 -0.07 -5.04
CA LYS A 354 16.84 -1.22 -4.71
C LYS A 354 16.09 -0.96 -3.42
N LEU A 355 14.81 -1.30 -3.43
CA LEU A 355 13.96 -1.32 -2.24
C LEU A 355 13.68 -2.76 -1.83
N HIS A 356 13.83 -3.03 -0.54
CA HIS A 356 13.35 -4.23 0.15
C HIS A 356 12.47 -3.80 1.31
N ARG A 357 11.20 -4.14 1.26
CA ARG A 357 10.22 -3.83 2.32
C ARG A 357 9.67 -5.11 2.92
N PHE A 358 9.68 -5.17 4.24
CA PHE A 358 9.06 -6.25 5.02
C PHE A 358 7.92 -5.67 5.83
N ASN A 359 6.74 -6.27 5.71
CA ASN A 359 5.53 -5.87 6.43
C ASN A 359 5.05 -7.02 7.30
N ILE A 360 4.71 -6.72 8.55
CA ILE A 360 4.05 -7.65 9.46
C ILE A 360 2.86 -6.94 10.07
N LEU A 361 1.66 -7.48 9.90
CA LEU A 361 0.46 -7.04 10.59
C LEU A 361 -0.07 -8.20 11.43
N ALA A 362 -0.42 -7.92 12.68
CA ALA A 362 -1.09 -8.87 13.55
C ALA A 362 -2.23 -8.19 14.29
N ASN A 363 -3.45 -8.62 14.04
CA ASN A 363 -4.66 -8.18 14.71
C ASN A 363 -5.26 -9.35 15.48
N VAL A 364 -5.40 -9.20 16.78
CA VAL A 364 -5.93 -10.22 17.68
C VAL A 364 -7.00 -9.62 18.57
N ASP A 365 -8.20 -10.19 18.51
CA ASP A 365 -9.32 -9.85 19.38
C ASP A 365 -9.57 -11.01 20.34
N VAL A 366 -9.64 -10.73 21.64
CA VAL A 366 -9.80 -11.73 22.70
C VAL A 366 -10.97 -11.36 23.61
N THR A 367 -11.94 -12.27 23.73
CA THR A 367 -12.99 -12.19 24.75
C THR A 367 -12.53 -12.92 26.01
N LEU A 368 -11.99 -12.16 26.96
CA LEU A 368 -11.48 -12.70 28.23
C LEU A 368 -12.62 -13.11 29.16
N HIS A 369 -13.68 -12.34 29.17
CA HIS A 369 -14.89 -12.60 29.96
C HIS A 369 -16.11 -12.10 29.17
N ARG A 370 -17.30 -12.57 29.49
CA ARG A 370 -18.55 -12.11 28.84
C ARG A 370 -18.76 -10.60 28.83
N TYR A 371 -18.09 -9.90 29.74
CA TYR A 371 -18.12 -8.43 29.86
C TYR A 371 -16.81 -7.77 29.44
N LEU A 372 -15.74 -8.51 29.14
CA LEU A 372 -14.43 -7.96 28.87
C LEU A 372 -13.86 -8.48 27.56
N ASN A 373 -13.75 -7.57 26.59
CA ASN A 373 -13.09 -7.80 25.32
C ASN A 373 -11.80 -6.98 25.26
N CYS A 374 -10.73 -7.59 24.79
CA CYS A 374 -9.46 -6.94 24.55
C CYS A 374 -9.06 -7.09 23.09
N PHE A 375 -8.30 -6.15 22.56
CA PHE A 375 -7.68 -6.29 21.23
C PHE A 375 -6.23 -5.83 21.27
N LEU A 376 -5.43 -6.40 20.39
CA LEU A 376 -4.07 -5.99 20.11
C LEU A 376 -3.92 -5.91 18.59
N ASN A 377 -3.58 -4.71 18.11
CA ASN A 377 -3.21 -4.48 16.71
C ASN A 377 -1.73 -4.12 16.67
N THR A 378 -0.99 -4.75 15.80
CA THR A 378 0.44 -4.47 15.61
C THR A 378 0.72 -4.39 14.12
N ASN A 379 1.35 -3.30 13.70
CA ASN A 379 1.85 -3.12 12.33
C ASN A 379 3.32 -2.74 12.40
N VAL A 380 4.16 -3.52 11.74
CA VAL A 380 5.60 -3.29 11.64
C VAL A 380 5.98 -3.26 10.18
N THR A 381 6.69 -2.23 9.77
CA THR A 381 7.30 -2.15 8.44
C THR A 381 8.79 -1.89 8.58
N ILE A 382 9.58 -2.62 7.82
CA ILE A 382 11.03 -2.45 7.74
C ILE A 382 11.40 -2.23 6.28
N ASP A 383 11.86 -1.03 5.97
CA ASP A 383 12.39 -0.66 4.65
C ASP A 383 13.91 -0.71 4.66
N ARG A 384 14.47 -1.31 3.63
CA ARG A 384 15.90 -1.25 3.33
C ARG A 384 16.05 -0.74 1.91
N ILE A 385 16.66 0.44 1.78
CA ILE A 385 16.91 1.10 0.52
C ILE A 385 18.42 1.13 0.33
N ASN A 386 18.86 0.57 -0.78
CA ASN A 386 20.22 0.70 -1.26
C ASN A 386 20.21 1.61 -2.47
N GLN A 387 21.10 2.59 -2.54
CA GLN A 387 21.23 3.49 -3.69
C GLN A 387 22.63 4.10 -3.77
N GLY A 388 22.92 4.79 -4.87
CA GLY A 388 24.09 5.65 -4.99
C GLY A 388 24.07 6.79 -3.96
N TYR A 389 25.20 7.43 -3.76
CA TYR A 389 25.32 8.58 -2.85
C TYR A 389 24.42 9.75 -3.26
N ASN A 390 24.33 10.03 -4.55
CA ASN A 390 23.49 11.09 -5.09
C ASN A 390 22.02 10.64 -5.19
N GLY A 391 21.13 11.58 -4.94
CA GLY A 391 19.70 11.34 -5.08
C GLY A 391 19.27 11.15 -6.54
N THR A 392 18.15 10.47 -6.75
CA THR A 392 17.60 10.25 -8.11
C THR A 392 17.34 11.56 -8.85
N GLY A 393 16.92 12.62 -8.15
CA GLY A 393 16.71 13.94 -8.74
C GLY A 393 17.97 14.53 -9.35
N ASP A 394 19.11 14.42 -8.65
CA ASP A 394 20.41 14.92 -9.15
C ASP A 394 20.88 14.12 -10.37
N ILE A 395 20.69 12.80 -10.35
CA ILE A 395 21.00 11.92 -11.47
C ILE A 395 20.16 12.27 -12.68
N MET A 396 18.84 12.43 -12.54
CA MET A 396 17.93 12.80 -13.63
C MET A 396 18.25 14.18 -14.18
N ASN A 397 18.53 15.17 -13.33
CA ASN A 397 18.96 16.49 -13.77
C ASN A 397 20.26 16.41 -14.58
N SER A 398 21.24 15.62 -14.12
CA SER A 398 22.49 15.43 -14.85
C SER A 398 22.29 14.77 -16.22
N ILE A 399 21.40 13.77 -16.35
CA ILE A 399 21.05 13.13 -17.61
C ILE A 399 20.56 14.16 -18.64
N TYR A 400 19.66 15.07 -18.23
CA TYR A 400 19.09 16.07 -19.14
C TYR A 400 19.98 17.31 -19.37
N GLN A 401 20.94 17.59 -18.48
CA GLN A 401 21.89 18.70 -18.64
C GLN A 401 23.11 18.30 -19.46
N MET A 402 23.40 17.03 -19.61
CA MET A 402 24.57 16.58 -20.34
C MET A 402 24.38 16.74 -21.82
N ALA A 403 25.33 17.42 -22.47
CA ALA A 403 25.26 17.70 -23.92
C ALA A 403 25.37 16.38 -24.70
N PRO A 404 24.53 16.17 -25.74
CA PRO A 404 24.56 14.94 -26.54
C PRO A 404 25.81 14.83 -27.42
N THR A 405 26.62 15.89 -27.53
CA THR A 405 27.89 15.94 -28.26
C THR A 405 29.09 15.44 -27.45
N VAL A 406 28.93 15.18 -26.15
CA VAL A 406 30.01 14.63 -25.30
C VAL A 406 30.26 13.18 -25.70
N PRO A 407 31.50 12.78 -26.06
CA PRO A 407 31.79 11.44 -26.51
C PRO A 407 31.88 10.43 -25.36
N GLY A 408 30.84 9.65 -25.19
CA GLY A 408 30.77 8.55 -24.21
C GLY A 408 30.80 8.96 -22.74
N PRO A 409 30.44 8.07 -21.79
CA PRO A 409 30.52 8.34 -20.39
C PRO A 409 31.91 8.08 -19.79
N ILE A 410 32.66 7.15 -20.39
CA ILE A 410 34.02 6.75 -19.97
C ILE A 410 34.92 6.55 -21.19
N THR A 411 36.23 6.66 -20.98
CA THR A 411 37.24 6.28 -21.95
C THR A 411 37.43 4.77 -21.99
N GLU A 412 38.17 4.24 -22.97
CA GLU A 412 38.48 2.82 -23.11
C GLU A 412 39.22 2.23 -21.86
N ASP A 413 39.99 3.07 -21.18
CA ASP A 413 40.68 2.72 -19.92
C ASP A 413 39.84 3.00 -18.66
N GLY A 414 38.54 3.25 -18.81
CA GLY A 414 37.55 3.37 -17.72
C GLY A 414 37.58 4.70 -16.96
N LYS A 415 38.21 5.74 -17.50
CA LYS A 415 38.23 7.09 -16.91
C LYS A 415 36.92 7.82 -17.19
N VAL A 416 36.38 8.50 -16.18
CA VAL A 416 35.11 9.25 -16.30
C VAL A 416 35.32 10.51 -17.16
N ILE A 417 34.58 10.61 -18.24
CA ILE A 417 34.61 11.76 -19.15
C ILE A 417 33.70 12.86 -18.62
N THR A 418 34.16 14.10 -18.71
CA THR A 418 33.37 15.29 -18.40
C THR A 418 33.53 16.35 -19.50
N ALA A 419 32.57 17.27 -19.53
CA ALA A 419 32.62 18.46 -20.37
C ALA A 419 32.83 19.71 -19.52
N GLU A 420 33.33 20.80 -20.15
CA GLU A 420 33.69 22.04 -19.49
C GLU A 420 32.58 22.66 -18.61
N TYR A 421 31.32 22.42 -18.98
CA TYR A 421 30.13 22.95 -18.30
C TYR A 421 29.37 21.89 -17.49
N ASN A 422 29.91 20.67 -17.36
CA ASN A 422 29.34 19.61 -16.53
C ASN A 422 30.40 19.04 -15.58
N GLU A 423 30.56 19.67 -14.44
CA GLU A 423 31.55 19.31 -13.45
C GLU A 423 31.30 17.90 -12.87
N TYR A 424 30.03 17.47 -12.83
CA TYR A 424 29.62 16.19 -12.25
C TYR A 424 28.86 15.34 -13.28
N PRO A 425 29.59 14.62 -14.16
CA PRO A 425 28.98 13.81 -15.21
C PRO A 425 28.17 12.65 -14.63
N THR A 426 27.07 12.33 -15.29
CA THR A 426 26.05 11.36 -14.84
C THR A 426 26.65 10.00 -14.47
N TYR A 427 27.57 9.48 -15.27
CA TYR A 427 28.23 8.20 -14.98
C TYR A 427 28.95 8.22 -13.61
N GLY A 428 29.65 9.30 -13.33
CA GLY A 428 30.36 9.47 -12.05
C GLY A 428 29.40 9.64 -10.89
N LEU A 429 28.31 10.39 -11.07
CA LEU A 429 27.25 10.53 -10.05
C LEU A 429 26.61 9.19 -9.70
N ILE A 430 26.35 8.34 -10.69
CA ILE A 430 25.77 7.02 -10.47
C ILE A 430 26.78 6.06 -9.85
N ASN A 431 27.98 5.94 -10.47
CA ASN A 431 28.84 4.78 -10.25
C ASN A 431 30.10 5.03 -9.41
N ARG A 432 30.51 6.31 -9.22
CA ARG A 432 31.81 6.65 -8.62
C ARG A 432 31.72 7.53 -7.38
N SER A 433 30.57 8.11 -7.08
CA SER A 433 30.41 9.07 -5.96
C SER A 433 30.15 8.43 -4.61
N GLY A 434 29.92 7.11 -4.56
CA GLY A 434 29.67 6.38 -3.32
C GLY A 434 28.28 5.75 -3.23
N TYR A 435 27.82 5.53 -2.00
CA TYR A 435 26.57 4.82 -1.74
C TYR A 435 25.80 5.39 -0.54
N SER A 436 24.53 5.06 -0.47
CA SER A 436 23.65 5.30 0.66
C SER A 436 22.85 4.04 0.98
N HIS A 437 22.91 3.61 2.24
CA HIS A 437 22.08 2.53 2.78
C HIS A 437 21.13 3.12 3.81
N GLN A 438 19.84 3.11 3.51
CA GLN A 438 18.81 3.59 4.41
C GLN A 438 18.06 2.41 5.02
N THR A 439 17.74 2.52 6.30
CA THR A 439 16.89 1.58 7.02
C THR A 439 15.82 2.38 7.74
N GLY A 440 14.57 2.22 7.31
CA GLY A 440 13.38 2.76 7.96
C GLY A 440 12.69 1.65 8.76
N ILE A 441 12.26 1.93 9.98
CA ILE A 441 11.42 1.01 10.76
C ILE A 441 10.23 1.82 11.28
N ASN A 442 9.02 1.37 10.91
CA ASN A 442 7.77 1.92 11.43
C ASN A 442 7.10 0.85 12.28
N LEU A 443 6.82 1.19 13.53
CA LEU A 443 6.11 0.34 14.49
C LEU A 443 4.86 1.06 14.96
N ASN A 444 3.70 0.42 14.79
CA ASN A 444 2.43 0.88 15.33
C ASN A 444 1.82 -0.25 16.16
N VAL A 445 1.54 0.02 17.42
CA VAL A 445 0.91 -0.93 18.34
C VAL A 445 -0.29 -0.25 18.98
N ALA A 446 -1.43 -0.92 18.97
CA ALA A 446 -2.63 -0.49 19.64
C ALA A 446 -3.14 -1.61 20.55
N TYR A 447 -3.27 -1.32 21.81
CA TYR A 447 -3.92 -2.18 22.77
C TYR A 447 -5.20 -1.53 23.28
N GLY A 448 -6.31 -2.25 23.24
CA GLY A 448 -7.56 -1.73 23.75
C GLY A 448 -8.33 -2.75 24.56
N MET A 449 -9.12 -2.23 25.51
CA MET A 449 -10.05 -2.99 26.33
C MET A 449 -11.44 -2.36 26.27
N ASN A 450 -12.45 -3.18 26.13
CA ASN A 450 -13.85 -2.78 26.19
C ASN A 450 -14.53 -3.56 27.31
N LEU A 451 -15.04 -2.85 28.31
CA LEU A 451 -15.75 -3.39 29.45
C LEU A 451 -17.24 -3.09 29.30
N ASP A 452 -18.05 -4.12 29.13
CA ASP A 452 -19.51 -4.02 29.15
C ASP A 452 -20.00 -3.90 30.60
N LEU A 453 -20.61 -2.78 30.92
CA LEU A 453 -21.22 -2.49 32.21
C LEU A 453 -22.74 -2.73 32.20
N GLY A 454 -23.23 -3.55 31.30
CA GLY A 454 -24.64 -3.92 31.18
C GLY A 454 -25.24 -4.51 32.46
N PHE A 455 -24.40 -5.00 33.39
CA PHE A 455 -24.81 -5.42 34.71
C PHE A 455 -25.16 -4.26 35.65
N LEU A 456 -24.61 -3.06 35.42
CA LEU A 456 -24.98 -1.84 36.16
C LEU A 456 -26.16 -1.14 35.46
N THR A 457 -26.03 -0.90 34.16
CA THR A 457 -27.06 -0.28 33.34
C THR A 457 -27.00 -0.86 31.94
N LYS A 458 -28.12 -1.43 31.46
CA LYS A 458 -28.20 -2.02 30.12
C LYS A 458 -27.75 -1.00 29.06
N GLY A 459 -26.79 -1.39 28.23
CA GLY A 459 -26.27 -0.57 27.14
C GLY A 459 -25.07 0.32 27.50
N LEU A 460 -24.60 0.31 28.75
CA LEU A 460 -23.42 1.05 29.17
C LEU A 460 -22.16 0.24 28.92
N SER A 461 -21.14 0.84 28.30
CA SER A 461 -19.80 0.26 28.16
C SER A 461 -18.71 1.32 28.30
N VAL A 462 -17.54 0.88 28.72
CA VAL A 462 -16.34 1.73 28.83
C VAL A 462 -15.24 1.09 27.99
N LYS A 463 -14.58 1.90 27.15
CA LYS A 463 -13.49 1.48 26.28
C LYS A 463 -12.24 2.32 26.56
N GLY A 464 -11.10 1.66 26.74
CA GLY A 464 -9.80 2.28 26.86
C GLY A 464 -8.89 1.79 25.77
N ILE A 465 -8.10 2.70 25.16
CA ILE A 465 -7.13 2.38 24.12
C ILE A 465 -5.81 3.05 24.45
N VAL A 466 -4.71 2.32 24.27
CA VAL A 466 -3.35 2.84 24.29
C VAL A 466 -2.72 2.56 22.95
N GLY A 467 -2.31 3.61 22.25
CA GLY A 467 -1.57 3.56 21.01
C GLY A 467 -0.10 3.93 21.22
N TYR A 468 0.80 3.17 20.64
CA TYR A 468 2.23 3.46 20.60
C TYR A 468 2.72 3.43 19.16
N GLU A 469 3.32 4.52 18.75
CA GLU A 469 4.01 4.67 17.47
C GLU A 469 5.49 4.87 17.69
N ALA A 470 6.33 4.23 16.90
CA ALA A 470 7.76 4.50 16.83
C ALA A 470 8.22 4.46 15.38
N ASN A 471 9.03 5.45 15.02
CA ASN A 471 9.66 5.55 13.74
C ASN A 471 11.18 5.68 13.95
N TYR A 472 11.94 4.84 13.26
CA TYR A 472 13.39 4.88 13.20
C TYR A 472 13.82 5.06 11.75
N ASP A 473 14.64 6.09 11.50
CA ASP A 473 15.27 6.37 10.22
C ASP A 473 16.77 6.41 10.41
N GLY A 474 17.48 5.41 9.87
CA GLY A 474 18.93 5.32 9.90
C GLY A 474 19.52 5.31 8.49
N THR A 475 20.53 6.14 8.24
CA THR A 475 21.22 6.17 6.95
C THR A 475 22.72 6.09 7.15
N ILE A 476 23.38 5.26 6.37
CA ILE A 476 24.83 5.15 6.27
C ILE A 476 25.21 5.67 4.88
N TYR A 477 25.98 6.72 4.85
CA TYR A 477 26.53 7.30 3.62
C TYR A 477 28.01 6.96 3.49
N GLY A 478 28.37 6.44 2.33
CA GLY A 478 29.76 6.38 1.92
C GLY A 478 29.96 7.33 0.74
N SER A 479 30.67 8.43 0.92
CA SER A 479 30.97 9.37 -0.17
C SER A 479 32.44 9.30 -0.57
N THR A 480 32.68 9.38 -1.87
CA THR A 480 34.02 9.44 -2.45
C THR A 480 34.01 10.45 -3.59
N ASP A 481 35.13 11.08 -3.82
CA ASP A 481 35.35 11.86 -5.03
C ASP A 481 36.04 11.00 -6.09
N TYR A 482 35.94 11.38 -7.35
CA TYR A 482 36.48 10.65 -8.49
C TYR A 482 37.13 11.58 -9.51
N ALA A 483 38.16 11.08 -10.19
CA ALA A 483 38.87 11.83 -11.22
C ALA A 483 38.02 11.97 -12.49
N ARG A 484 38.04 13.16 -13.06
CA ARG A 484 37.30 13.55 -14.26
C ARG A 484 38.30 13.96 -15.36
N TYR A 485 38.07 13.50 -16.56
CA TYR A 485 39.01 13.65 -17.65
C TYR A 485 38.32 14.32 -18.87
N ALA A 486 39.11 15.00 -19.68
CA ALA A 486 38.64 15.42 -20.98
C ALA A 486 38.34 14.20 -21.88
N ALA A 487 37.54 14.40 -22.92
CA ALA A 487 37.10 13.34 -23.84
C ALA A 487 38.25 12.55 -24.50
N ASN A 488 39.40 13.19 -24.73
CA ASN A 488 40.61 12.53 -25.27
C ASN A 488 41.39 11.72 -24.20
N GLY A 489 40.87 11.61 -22.97
CA GLY A 489 41.55 10.96 -21.86
C GLY A 489 42.75 11.68 -21.28
N SER A 490 43.11 12.85 -21.86
CA SER A 490 44.25 13.65 -21.40
C SER A 490 43.82 14.70 -20.37
N GLY A 491 44.53 14.77 -19.28
CA GLY A 491 44.37 15.81 -18.27
C GLY A 491 43.16 15.60 -17.33
N LEU A 492 43.36 16.08 -16.13
CA LEU A 492 42.27 16.20 -15.14
C LEU A 492 41.49 17.46 -15.42
N PHE A 493 40.16 17.33 -15.44
CA PHE A 493 39.26 18.45 -15.54
C PHE A 493 38.94 19.00 -14.15
N GLY A 494 39.32 20.23 -13.87
CA GLY A 494 39.13 20.84 -12.54
C GLY A 494 40.17 20.44 -11.48
N THR A 495 40.09 21.06 -10.31
CA THR A 495 40.89 20.69 -9.15
C THR A 495 40.32 19.41 -8.53
N HIS A 496 41.10 18.34 -8.59
CA HIS A 496 40.67 17.03 -8.09
C HIS A 496 41.50 16.59 -6.92
N THR A 497 40.89 16.46 -5.78
CA THR A 497 41.46 15.78 -4.63
C THR A 497 40.78 14.40 -4.55
N THR A 498 41.50 13.33 -4.88
CA THR A 498 41.01 11.96 -4.60
C THR A 498 40.96 11.81 -3.09
N LEU A 499 39.79 12.11 -2.52
CA LEU A 499 39.51 11.88 -1.12
C LEU A 499 39.22 10.41 -0.89
N PRO A 500 39.74 9.81 0.20
CA PRO A 500 39.36 8.46 0.58
C PRO A 500 37.86 8.43 0.87
N LEU A 501 37.25 7.25 0.77
CA LEU A 501 35.84 7.03 1.10
C LEU A 501 35.54 7.56 2.51
N SER A 502 34.66 8.57 2.59
CA SER A 502 34.18 9.14 3.84
C SER A 502 32.91 8.42 4.26
N LEU A 503 32.85 7.98 5.51
CA LEU A 503 31.68 7.34 6.09
C LEU A 503 30.98 8.28 7.05
N SER A 504 29.67 8.43 6.86
CA SER A 504 28.79 9.15 7.77
C SER A 504 27.58 8.29 8.12
N LYS A 505 27.14 8.33 9.36
CA LYS A 505 25.95 7.64 9.83
C LYS A 505 25.02 8.62 10.53
N THR A 506 23.78 8.67 10.09
CA THR A 506 22.69 9.39 10.76
C THR A 506 21.68 8.39 11.29
N ALA A 507 21.10 8.68 12.44
CA ALA A 507 20.01 7.89 12.99
C ALA A 507 19.08 8.80 13.78
N ASN A 508 17.79 8.75 13.44
CA ASN A 508 16.73 9.47 14.12
C ASN A 508 15.70 8.47 14.64
N MET A 509 15.26 8.68 15.86
CA MET A 509 14.16 7.92 16.45
C MET A 509 13.11 8.88 17.00
N ARG A 510 11.86 8.65 16.64
CA ARG A 510 10.71 9.40 17.12
C ARG A 510 9.69 8.42 17.65
N TYR A 511 8.96 8.81 18.68
CA TYR A 511 7.83 8.02 19.16
C TYR A 511 6.66 8.92 19.56
N PHE A 512 5.48 8.33 19.53
CA PHE A 512 4.24 8.99 19.93
C PHE A 512 3.39 8.01 20.72
N ILE A 513 2.82 8.48 21.84
CA ILE A 513 1.92 7.68 22.67
C ILE A 513 0.56 8.37 22.71
N ASN A 514 -0.48 7.60 22.47
CA ASN A 514 -1.86 8.05 22.48
C ASN A 514 -2.66 7.28 23.53
N PHE A 515 -3.44 8.00 24.33
CA PHE A 515 -4.39 7.42 25.28
C PHE A 515 -5.79 7.90 24.93
N GLN A 516 -6.73 6.98 24.81
CA GLN A 516 -8.13 7.27 24.54
C GLN A 516 -9.01 6.54 25.55
N GLY A 517 -10.03 7.22 26.02
CA GLY A 517 -11.04 6.65 26.91
C GLY A 517 -12.44 7.03 26.42
N PHE A 518 -13.36 6.08 26.39
CA PHE A 518 -14.72 6.28 25.92
C PHE A 518 -15.71 5.71 26.91
N ILE A 519 -16.81 6.40 27.11
CA ILE A 519 -17.99 5.91 27.79
C ILE A 519 -19.09 5.89 26.73
N ASN A 520 -19.62 4.71 26.43
CA ASN A 520 -20.66 4.54 25.44
C ASN A 520 -21.94 4.06 26.14
N TYR A 521 -23.06 4.63 25.74
CA TYR A 521 -24.38 4.23 26.19
C TYR A 521 -25.28 4.05 24.96
N ASN A 522 -25.69 2.80 24.70
CA ASN A 522 -26.63 2.49 23.62
C ASN A 522 -27.79 1.67 24.19
N ARG A 523 -29.02 2.20 24.10
CA ARG A 523 -30.21 1.50 24.62
C ARG A 523 -31.47 1.86 23.84
N ILE A 524 -32.27 0.83 23.57
CA ILE A 524 -33.60 0.97 23.01
C ILE A 524 -34.63 0.90 24.14
N PHE A 525 -35.41 1.95 24.33
CA PHE A 525 -36.49 2.06 25.31
C PHE A 525 -37.83 1.74 24.66
N GLY A 526 -38.56 0.79 25.27
CA GLY A 526 -39.91 0.42 24.84
C GLY A 526 -39.99 -0.07 23.40
N GLY A 527 -38.88 -0.50 22.80
CA GLY A 527 -38.82 -0.94 21.39
C GLY A 527 -39.03 0.17 20.36
N LYS A 528 -39.06 1.46 20.77
CA LYS A 528 -39.41 2.61 19.93
C LYS A 528 -38.39 3.76 19.96
N HIS A 529 -37.68 3.92 21.06
CA HIS A 529 -36.76 5.03 21.25
C HIS A 529 -35.33 4.52 21.44
N GLU A 530 -34.49 4.73 20.45
CA GLU A 530 -33.05 4.44 20.52
C GLU A 530 -32.30 5.67 21.03
N VAL A 531 -31.52 5.47 22.08
CA VAL A 531 -30.59 6.47 22.63
C VAL A 531 -29.19 5.96 22.47
N ASP A 532 -28.39 6.64 21.69
CA ASP A 532 -26.96 6.40 21.50
C ASP A 532 -26.20 7.65 21.93
N ALA A 533 -25.31 7.49 22.89
CA ALA A 533 -24.49 8.58 23.43
C ALA A 533 -23.08 8.09 23.73
N PHE A 534 -22.09 8.91 23.46
CA PHE A 534 -20.71 8.60 23.81
C PHE A 534 -19.95 9.87 24.24
N VAL A 535 -18.96 9.67 25.09
CA VAL A 535 -18.01 10.69 25.54
C VAL A 535 -16.62 10.09 25.46
#